data_94bd18ffae280029b115260214513a7a
#
_entry.id   94bd18ffae280029b115260214513a7a
#
_cell.length_a   1.000
_cell.length_b   1.000
_cell.length_c   1.000
_cell.angle_alpha   90.00
_cell.angle_beta   90.00
_cell.angle_gamma   90.00
#
_symmetry.space_group_name_H-M   'P 1'
#
loop_
_entity.id
_entity.type
_entity.pdbx_description
1 polymer ?
#
loop_
_entity_poly.entity_id
_entity_poly.type
_entity_poly.pdbx_seq_one_letter_code
_entity_poly.pdbx_strand_id
1 'polypeptide(L)'
;MKNYNVSDAITADELKGFRKKFGMTQKEFAKLLGVSKPTLERWETSEKKITGPVVLLMDLLSEHEEWLETMEIPAPKYPLRMWYMYKNKKCTLIDVDEMNEKIWVKNYVRNIMFRAFGANSEPTYEDFGEFLKSRCFPETRDKMKIQ
;
A
#
# COMPACT_ATOMS: atom_id res chain seq x y z
N MET A 1 -34.06 0.77 -9.82
CA MET A 1 -32.78 0.01 -9.55
C MET A 1 -31.63 0.73 -10.25
N LYS A 2 -30.50 0.89 -9.58
CA LYS A 2 -29.31 1.49 -10.20
C LYS A 2 -28.55 0.41 -10.98
N ASN A 3 -28.11 0.77 -12.19
CA ASN A 3 -27.28 -0.09 -13.04
C ASN A 3 -25.88 0.53 -13.17
N TYR A 4 -24.89 -0.31 -13.36
CA TYR A 4 -23.50 0.09 -13.46
C TYR A 4 -22.88 -0.44 -14.74
N ASN A 5 -22.03 0.39 -15.37
CA ASN A 5 -21.27 -0.03 -16.54
C ASN A 5 -20.00 -0.76 -16.09
N VAL A 6 -20.07 -2.07 -16.09
CA VAL A 6 -18.95 -2.98 -15.78
C VAL A 6 -18.86 -4.00 -16.91
N SER A 7 -17.65 -4.35 -17.32
CA SER A 7 -17.44 -5.40 -18.32
C SER A 7 -17.98 -6.74 -17.80
N ASP A 8 -18.54 -7.55 -18.70
CA ASP A 8 -19.10 -8.87 -18.30
C ASP A 8 -18.00 -9.89 -17.98
N ALA A 9 -16.90 -9.81 -18.72
CA ALA A 9 -15.76 -10.73 -18.58
C ALA A 9 -14.49 -10.11 -19.16
N ILE A 10 -13.36 -10.72 -18.84
CA ILE A 10 -12.05 -10.39 -19.43
C ILE A 10 -11.42 -11.65 -20.02
N THR A 11 -10.57 -11.47 -21.04
CA THR A 11 -9.80 -12.58 -21.61
C THR A 11 -8.48 -12.78 -20.88
N ALA A 12 -7.90 -13.99 -21.04
CA ALA A 12 -6.57 -14.29 -20.54
C ALA A 12 -5.51 -13.31 -21.10
N ASP A 13 -5.63 -12.96 -22.37
CA ASP A 13 -4.70 -12.04 -23.04
C ASP A 13 -4.80 -10.61 -22.49
N GLU A 14 -6.01 -10.12 -22.20
CA GLU A 14 -6.21 -8.82 -21.55
C GLU A 14 -5.58 -8.78 -20.16
N LEU A 15 -5.80 -9.81 -19.35
CA LEU A 15 -5.22 -9.92 -18.00
C LEU A 15 -3.69 -9.98 -18.05
N LYS A 16 -3.14 -10.83 -18.90
CA LYS A 16 -1.70 -10.99 -19.09
C LYS A 16 -1.04 -9.74 -19.66
N GLY A 17 -1.71 -9.08 -20.63
CA GLY A 17 -1.27 -7.83 -21.23
C GLY A 17 -1.16 -6.71 -20.20
N PHE A 18 -2.15 -6.57 -19.32
CA PHE A 18 -2.11 -5.62 -18.20
C PHE A 18 -0.91 -5.87 -17.29
N ARG A 19 -0.73 -7.12 -16.84
CA ARG A 19 0.40 -7.48 -15.99
C ARG A 19 1.75 -7.11 -16.63
N LYS A 20 1.93 -7.46 -17.90
CA LYS A 20 3.17 -7.16 -18.65
C LYS A 20 3.41 -5.68 -18.85
N LYS A 21 2.35 -4.91 -19.12
CA LYS A 21 2.42 -3.45 -19.28
C LYS A 21 3.04 -2.78 -18.05
N PHE A 22 2.72 -3.26 -16.85
CA PHE A 22 3.25 -2.73 -15.58
C PHE A 22 4.49 -3.48 -15.07
N GLY A 23 5.07 -4.38 -15.86
CA GLY A 23 6.31 -5.07 -15.52
C GLY A 23 6.20 -6.01 -14.31
N MET A 24 4.99 -6.46 -13.97
CA MET A 24 4.77 -7.31 -12.82
C MET A 24 5.04 -8.79 -13.15
N THR A 25 5.66 -9.50 -12.19
CA THR A 25 5.69 -10.95 -12.20
C THR A 25 4.31 -11.53 -11.87
N GLN A 26 4.07 -12.79 -12.20
CA GLN A 26 2.82 -13.47 -11.83
C GLN A 26 2.60 -13.48 -10.30
N LYS A 27 3.67 -13.61 -9.53
CA LYS A 27 3.61 -13.57 -8.06
C LYS A 27 3.16 -12.20 -7.52
N GLU A 28 3.72 -11.13 -8.05
CA GLU A 28 3.36 -9.76 -7.67
C GLU A 28 1.92 -9.44 -8.06
N PHE A 29 1.52 -9.81 -9.27
CA PHE A 29 0.17 -9.55 -9.76
C PHE A 29 -0.89 -10.37 -9.02
N ALA A 30 -0.62 -11.63 -8.73
CA ALA A 30 -1.49 -12.46 -7.90
C ALA A 30 -1.68 -11.85 -6.50
N LYS A 31 -0.61 -11.36 -5.90
CA LYS A 31 -0.68 -10.66 -4.61
C LYS A 31 -1.51 -9.38 -4.67
N LEU A 32 -1.35 -8.57 -5.72
CA LEU A 32 -2.16 -7.36 -5.94
C LEU A 32 -3.65 -7.70 -6.08
N LEU A 33 -3.98 -8.74 -6.83
CA LEU A 33 -5.37 -9.18 -7.05
C LEU A 33 -5.97 -9.94 -5.85
N GLY A 34 -5.17 -10.30 -4.85
CA GLY A 34 -5.62 -11.07 -3.70
C GLY A 34 -5.93 -12.54 -4.01
N VAL A 35 -5.27 -13.13 -5.02
CA VAL A 35 -5.42 -14.53 -5.42
C VAL A 35 -4.10 -15.28 -5.30
N SER A 36 -4.16 -16.61 -5.35
CA SER A 36 -2.95 -17.43 -5.40
C SER A 36 -2.28 -17.38 -6.78
N LYS A 37 -0.96 -17.59 -6.81
CA LYS A 37 -0.23 -17.65 -8.08
C LYS A 37 -0.78 -18.72 -9.03
N PRO A 38 -1.09 -19.97 -8.58
CA PRO A 38 -1.73 -20.97 -9.44
C PRO A 38 -3.07 -20.52 -10.02
N THR A 39 -3.88 -19.75 -9.29
CA THR A 39 -5.12 -19.20 -9.81
C THR A 39 -4.87 -18.22 -10.95
N LEU A 40 -3.88 -17.34 -10.80
CA LEU A 40 -3.50 -16.40 -11.85
C LEU A 40 -2.94 -17.14 -13.09
N GLU A 41 -2.08 -18.12 -12.88
CA GLU A 41 -1.53 -18.95 -13.97
C GLU A 41 -2.65 -19.63 -14.78
N ARG A 42 -3.65 -20.17 -14.09
CA ARG A 42 -4.82 -20.77 -14.72
C ARG A 42 -5.61 -19.75 -15.54
N TRP A 43 -5.80 -18.56 -15.01
CA TRP A 43 -6.50 -17.48 -15.72
C TRP A 43 -5.74 -17.03 -16.97
N GLU A 44 -4.44 -16.87 -16.88
CA GLU A 44 -3.61 -16.42 -18.01
C GLU A 44 -3.44 -17.48 -19.13
N THR A 45 -3.76 -18.72 -18.85
CA THR A 45 -3.72 -19.83 -19.82
C THR A 45 -5.11 -20.33 -20.23
N SER A 46 -6.17 -19.75 -19.69
CA SER A 46 -7.54 -20.16 -19.96
C SER A 46 -8.01 -19.74 -21.35
N GLU A 47 -8.66 -20.67 -22.05
CA GLU A 47 -9.42 -20.35 -23.27
C GLU A 47 -10.79 -19.72 -22.99
N LYS A 48 -11.30 -19.93 -21.75
CA LYS A 48 -12.57 -19.35 -21.31
C LYS A 48 -12.34 -17.94 -20.78
N LYS A 49 -13.33 -17.07 -21.00
CA LYS A 49 -13.35 -15.74 -20.41
C LYS A 49 -13.41 -15.82 -18.89
N ILE A 50 -12.72 -14.91 -18.23
CA ILE A 50 -12.66 -14.81 -16.77
C ILE A 50 -13.79 -13.89 -16.33
N THR A 51 -14.54 -14.32 -15.31
CA THR A 51 -15.67 -13.60 -14.72
C THR A 51 -15.45 -13.39 -13.22
N GLY A 52 -16.33 -12.61 -12.60
CA GLY A 52 -16.31 -12.37 -11.17
C GLY A 52 -15.66 -11.03 -10.78
N PRO A 53 -15.32 -10.84 -9.49
CA PRO A 53 -14.85 -9.54 -8.96
C PRO A 53 -13.59 -9.00 -9.63
N VAL A 54 -12.73 -9.86 -10.17
CA VAL A 54 -11.51 -9.47 -10.89
C VAL A 54 -11.82 -8.60 -12.12
N VAL A 55 -12.98 -8.78 -12.75
CA VAL A 55 -13.39 -7.99 -13.92
C VAL A 55 -13.59 -6.53 -13.54
N LEU A 56 -14.33 -6.26 -12.47
CA LEU A 56 -14.51 -4.89 -11.95
C LEU A 56 -13.16 -4.29 -11.53
N LEU A 57 -12.31 -5.06 -10.86
CA LEU A 57 -10.99 -4.60 -10.44
C LEU A 57 -10.13 -4.22 -11.66
N MET A 58 -10.15 -5.03 -12.71
CA MET A 58 -9.42 -4.73 -13.94
C MET A 58 -9.97 -3.51 -14.67
N ASP A 59 -11.29 -3.35 -14.74
CA ASP A 59 -11.92 -2.15 -15.30
C ASP A 59 -11.44 -0.90 -14.56
N LEU A 60 -11.49 -0.90 -13.22
CA LEU A 60 -11.07 0.24 -12.41
C LEU A 60 -9.57 0.54 -12.54
N LEU A 61 -8.72 -0.47 -12.51
CA LEU A 61 -7.28 -0.28 -12.64
C LEU A 61 -6.87 0.17 -14.04
N SER A 62 -7.57 -0.25 -15.07
CA SER A 62 -7.31 0.19 -16.45
C SER A 62 -7.68 1.66 -16.66
N GLU A 63 -8.73 2.15 -16.01
CA GLU A 63 -9.16 3.55 -16.06
C GLU A 63 -8.35 4.45 -15.12
N HIS A 64 -7.75 3.89 -14.07
CA HIS A 64 -7.03 4.59 -13.01
C HIS A 64 -5.65 3.97 -12.77
N GLU A 65 -4.83 3.94 -13.80
CA GLU A 65 -3.48 3.34 -13.74
C GLU A 65 -2.59 4.03 -12.71
N GLU A 66 -2.80 5.31 -12.45
CA GLU A 66 -2.11 6.08 -11.42
C GLU A 66 -2.31 5.53 -9.99
N TRP A 67 -3.36 4.78 -9.75
CA TRP A 67 -3.59 4.15 -8.44
C TRP A 67 -2.53 3.10 -8.09
N LEU A 68 -1.95 2.44 -9.09
CA LEU A 68 -0.88 1.47 -8.87
C LEU A 68 0.35 2.13 -8.24
N GLU A 69 0.74 3.30 -8.72
CA GLU A 69 1.86 4.06 -8.15
C GLU A 69 1.58 4.48 -6.71
N THR A 70 0.33 4.89 -6.41
CA THR A 70 -0.06 5.27 -5.05
C THR A 70 -0.05 4.10 -4.08
N MET A 71 -0.31 2.88 -4.54
CA MET A 71 -0.33 1.66 -3.73
C MET A 71 1.03 0.97 -3.62
N GLU A 72 1.98 1.30 -4.49
CA GLU A 72 3.29 0.67 -4.51
C GLU A 72 4.06 0.93 -3.22
N ILE A 73 4.66 -0.14 -2.69
CA ILE A 73 5.58 -0.06 -1.56
C ILE A 73 7.00 -0.08 -2.13
N PRO A 74 7.70 1.05 -2.14
CA PRO A 74 9.03 1.12 -2.71
C PRO A 74 10.05 0.36 -1.87
N ALA A 75 11.20 0.04 -2.47
CA ALA A 75 12.34 -0.48 -1.74
C ALA A 75 12.76 0.49 -0.62
N PRO A 76 13.31 0.00 0.51
CA PRO A 76 13.76 0.85 1.60
C PRO A 76 14.76 1.90 1.14
N LYS A 77 14.51 3.16 1.51
CA LYS A 77 15.43 4.27 1.24
C LYS A 77 16.51 4.41 2.31
N TYR A 78 16.18 4.00 3.53
CA TYR A 78 17.07 4.05 4.69
C TYR A 78 17.03 2.73 5.46
N PRO A 79 18.03 2.48 6.35
CA PRO A 79 18.20 1.18 6.98
C PRO A 79 17.03 0.72 7.85
N LEU A 80 16.35 1.65 8.54
CA LEU A 80 15.23 1.33 9.40
C LEU A 80 13.92 1.66 8.69
N ARG A 81 13.03 0.68 8.58
CA ARG A 81 11.69 0.85 8.01
C ARG A 81 10.62 0.50 9.02
N MET A 82 9.62 1.36 9.15
CA MET A 82 8.47 1.13 10.01
C MET A 82 7.17 1.59 9.37
N TRP A 83 6.05 1.06 9.90
CA TRP A 83 4.72 1.45 9.49
C TRP A 83 3.99 2.12 10.66
N TYR A 84 3.45 3.30 10.40
CA TYR A 84 2.40 3.85 11.26
C TYR A 84 1.07 3.25 10.83
N MET A 85 0.37 2.64 11.79
CA MET A 85 -0.88 1.94 11.53
C MET A 85 -2.03 2.54 12.33
N TYR A 86 -3.21 2.57 11.72
CA TYR A 86 -4.46 2.78 12.43
C TYR A 86 -5.25 1.47 12.42
N LYS A 87 -5.44 0.87 13.59
CA LYS A 87 -5.94 -0.50 13.71
C LYS A 87 -5.04 -1.46 12.89
N ASN A 88 -5.61 -2.17 11.93
CA ASN A 88 -4.89 -3.07 11.03
C ASN A 88 -4.54 -2.46 9.66
N LYS A 89 -4.78 -1.16 9.48
CA LYS A 89 -4.50 -0.47 8.22
C LYS A 89 -3.14 0.22 8.25
N LYS A 90 -2.31 -0.07 7.27
CA LYS A 90 -1.04 0.63 7.03
C LYS A 90 -1.32 2.04 6.50
N CYS A 91 -0.94 3.06 7.24
CA CYS A 91 -1.27 4.44 6.91
C CYS A 91 -0.09 5.26 6.41
N THR A 92 1.07 5.18 7.08
CA THR A 92 2.30 5.88 6.69
C THR A 92 3.48 4.93 6.75
N LEU A 93 4.24 4.86 5.66
CA LEU A 93 5.54 4.20 5.61
C LEU A 93 6.60 5.21 6.02
N ILE A 94 7.49 4.82 6.92
CA ILE A 94 8.54 5.68 7.47
C ILE A 94 9.87 4.94 7.32
N ASP A 95 10.78 5.51 6.56
CA ASP A 95 12.18 5.06 6.48
C ASP A 95 13.07 6.05 7.22
N VAL A 96 13.99 5.56 8.06
CA VAL A 96 14.85 6.37 8.93
C VAL A 96 16.30 5.96 8.79
N ASP A 97 17.17 6.95 8.70
CA ASP A 97 18.61 6.84 8.87
C ASP A 97 19.01 7.58 10.16
N GLU A 98 19.14 6.83 11.24
CA GLU A 98 19.47 7.40 12.56
C GLU A 98 20.88 8.00 12.60
N MET A 99 21.81 7.44 11.84
CA MET A 99 23.20 7.91 11.84
C MET A 99 23.35 9.28 11.15
N ASN A 100 22.59 9.51 10.09
CA ASN A 100 22.63 10.75 9.31
C ASN A 100 21.44 11.67 9.60
N GLU A 101 20.59 11.33 10.57
CA GLU A 101 19.40 12.08 10.97
C GLU A 101 18.49 12.43 9.80
N LYS A 102 18.20 11.40 8.97
CA LYS A 102 17.34 11.54 7.79
C LYS A 102 16.10 10.69 7.91
N ILE A 103 15.01 11.21 7.35
CA ILE A 103 13.71 10.52 7.29
C ILE A 103 13.11 10.67 5.90
N TRP A 104 12.41 9.63 5.48
CA TRP A 104 11.56 9.65 4.30
C TRP A 104 10.22 8.99 4.64
N VAL A 105 9.12 9.56 4.15
CA VAL A 105 7.78 9.03 4.42
C VAL A 105 6.96 8.93 3.13
N LYS A 106 6.04 7.96 3.11
CA LYS A 106 4.99 7.86 2.11
C LYS A 106 3.65 7.60 2.81
N ASN A 107 2.66 8.43 2.52
CA ASN A 107 1.31 8.28 3.06
C ASN A 107 0.45 7.44 2.10
N TYR A 108 -0.29 6.48 2.66
CA TYR A 108 -1.20 5.59 1.93
C TYR A 108 -2.67 5.88 2.22
N VAL A 109 -2.97 6.92 3.01
CA VAL A 109 -4.33 7.34 3.36
C VAL A 109 -4.52 8.82 3.04
N ARG A 110 -5.71 9.17 2.55
CA ARG A 110 -6.05 10.57 2.22
C ARG A 110 -6.33 11.40 3.47
N ASN A 111 -7.01 10.80 4.45
CA ASN A 111 -7.36 11.51 5.68
C ASN A 111 -6.12 11.78 6.52
N ILE A 112 -5.80 13.07 6.69
CA ILE A 112 -4.64 13.52 7.44
C ILE A 112 -4.65 13.10 8.92
N MET A 113 -5.84 12.87 9.49
CA MET A 113 -5.99 12.41 10.87
C MET A 113 -5.39 11.02 11.10
N PHE A 114 -5.27 10.23 10.05
CA PHE A 114 -4.70 8.87 10.12
C PHE A 114 -3.27 8.78 9.60
N ARG A 115 -2.65 9.92 9.25
CA ARG A 115 -1.24 9.98 8.87
C ARG A 115 -0.36 10.16 10.09
N ALA A 116 0.84 9.61 10.08
CA ALA A 116 1.80 9.74 11.18
C ALA A 116 2.13 11.20 11.50
N PHE A 117 2.27 12.04 10.48
CA PHE A 117 2.65 13.46 10.60
C PHE A 117 1.53 14.41 10.17
N GLY A 118 0.28 13.95 10.16
CA GLY A 118 -0.88 14.77 9.82
C GLY A 118 -0.76 15.43 8.45
N ALA A 119 -0.91 16.75 8.40
CA ALA A 119 -0.79 17.53 7.17
C ALA A 119 0.66 17.78 6.72
N ASN A 120 1.66 17.50 7.56
CA ASN A 120 3.07 17.65 7.20
C ASN A 120 3.49 16.51 6.26
N SER A 121 3.67 16.82 4.98
CA SER A 121 4.07 15.86 3.94
C SER A 121 5.57 15.61 3.84
N GLU A 122 6.37 16.50 4.39
CA GLU A 122 7.84 16.45 4.37
C GLU A 122 8.40 16.60 5.80
N PRO A 123 8.15 15.63 6.69
CA PRO A 123 8.64 15.72 8.06
C PRO A 123 10.16 15.64 8.13
N THR A 124 10.70 16.36 9.10
CA THR A 124 12.15 16.32 9.43
C THR A 124 12.45 15.19 10.41
N TYR A 125 13.74 14.90 10.62
CA TYR A 125 14.15 13.94 11.65
C TYR A 125 13.76 14.42 13.06
N GLU A 126 13.72 15.73 13.31
CA GLU A 126 13.23 16.31 14.56
C GLU A 126 11.72 16.02 14.75
N ASP A 127 10.91 16.21 13.69
CA ASP A 127 9.49 15.86 13.70
C ASP A 127 9.27 14.39 14.03
N PHE A 128 10.12 13.51 13.54
CA PHE A 128 10.11 12.08 13.87
C PHE A 128 10.42 11.85 15.35
N GLY A 129 11.38 12.55 15.92
CA GLY A 129 11.66 12.52 17.35
C GLY A 129 10.47 12.91 18.21
N GLU A 130 9.79 14.00 17.86
CA GLU A 130 8.55 14.46 18.51
C GLU A 130 7.41 13.46 18.34
N PHE A 131 7.26 12.87 17.16
CA PHE A 131 6.29 11.81 16.91
C PHE A 131 6.52 10.61 17.84
N LEU A 132 7.75 10.14 17.99
CA LEU A 132 8.08 9.04 18.92
C LEU A 132 7.77 9.40 20.37
N LYS A 133 8.15 10.60 20.81
CA LYS A 133 7.85 11.08 22.17
C LYS A 133 6.35 11.12 22.45
N SER A 134 5.56 11.53 21.49
CA SER A 134 4.08 11.59 21.62
C SER A 134 3.44 10.20 21.76
N ARG A 135 4.13 9.16 21.33
CA ARG A 135 3.66 7.75 21.37
C ARG A 135 4.22 6.97 22.55
N CYS A 136 5.33 7.42 23.14
CA CYS A 136 5.87 6.86 24.36
C CYS A 136 5.06 7.34 25.56
N PHE A 137 5.06 6.55 26.64
CA PHE A 137 4.46 6.98 27.90
C PHE A 137 5.20 8.21 28.41
N PRO A 138 4.50 9.26 28.84
CA PRO A 138 5.17 10.42 29.45
C PRO A 138 6.04 9.98 30.63
N GLU A 139 7.26 10.49 30.71
CA GLU A 139 8.19 10.24 31.82
C GLU A 139 7.60 10.62 33.19
N THR A 140 6.55 11.42 33.21
CA THR A 140 5.83 11.92 34.37
C THR A 140 4.78 10.99 34.96
N ARG A 141 4.53 9.80 34.35
CA ARG A 141 3.63 8.82 34.96
C ARG A 141 4.30 8.16 36.17
N ASP A 142 3.74 8.41 37.35
CA ASP A 142 4.21 7.86 38.66
C ASP A 142 4.40 6.33 38.72
N LYS A 143 3.89 5.61 37.72
CA LYS A 143 4.06 4.15 37.59
C LYS A 143 5.37 3.72 36.93
N MET A 144 6.18 4.63 36.42
CA MET A 144 7.53 4.31 35.91
C MET A 144 8.60 4.29 36.96
N LYS A 145 8.27 4.60 38.19
CA LYS A 145 9.16 4.39 39.38
C LYS A 145 8.99 2.96 39.92
N ILE A 146 9.06 1.96 39.07
CA ILE A 146 9.30 0.60 39.52
C ILE A 146 10.78 0.36 39.32
N GLN A 147 11.42 0.28 40.46
CA GLN A 147 12.81 -0.04 40.71
C GLN A 147 13.31 -1.26 39.92
#